data_9e19623d992697301e7e34de7aeb9af1
#
_entry.id   9e19623d992697301e7e34de7aeb9af1
#
_cell.length_a   1.000
_cell.length_b   1.000
_cell.length_c   1.000
_cell.angle_alpha   90.00
_cell.angle_beta   90.00
_cell.angle_gamma   90.00
#
_symmetry.space_group_name_H-M   'P 1'
#
loop_
_entity.id
_entity.type
_entity.pdbx_description
1 polymer ?
#
loop_
_entity_poly.entity_id
_entity_poly.type
_entity_poly.pdbx_seq_one_letter_code
_entity_poly.pdbx_strand_id
1 'polypeptide(L)'
;VPLLEVAQNRYLAESNAILWYLAVGTALAPETRMDRAEALQWMFFEQHALEPNIGSAYFWLSLVKGGRDLQTHALEDWMERGYAALQVMENHLKTHDFFAAKQLTIADIALYGYTHVADRCDFELGAFPQVGKWLSRVEQTPRFITMDWTPECRSSDTAGIAAEA
;
A
#
# COMPACT_ATOMS: atom_id res chain seq x y z
N VAL A 1 -2.01 2.69 -12.93
CA VAL A 1 -1.81 3.84 -12.07
C VAL A 1 -1.27 3.35 -10.74
N PRO A 2 -0.19 3.93 -10.23
CA PRO A 2 0.42 5.22 -10.56
C PRO A 2 1.36 5.20 -11.77
N LEU A 3 1.79 6.40 -12.22
CA LEU A 3 2.81 6.61 -13.23
C LEU A 3 3.77 7.71 -12.75
N LEU A 4 5.05 7.43 -12.76
CA LEU A 4 6.10 8.36 -12.36
C LEU A 4 6.94 8.75 -13.57
N GLU A 5 7.06 10.04 -13.86
CA GLU A 5 8.04 10.56 -14.82
C GLU A 5 9.40 10.71 -14.13
N VAL A 6 10.36 9.87 -14.51
CA VAL A 6 11.71 9.84 -13.90
C VAL A 6 12.71 10.71 -14.65
N ALA A 7 12.42 11.06 -15.88
CA ALA A 7 13.15 12.00 -16.73
C ALA A 7 12.23 12.41 -17.88
N GLN A 8 12.59 13.45 -18.63
CA GLN A 8 11.80 13.92 -19.77
C GLN A 8 11.39 12.75 -20.69
N ASN A 9 10.09 12.52 -20.83
CA ASN A 9 9.49 11.44 -21.63
C ASN A 9 9.91 10.02 -21.21
N ARG A 10 10.37 9.81 -19.98
CA ARG A 10 10.72 8.49 -19.43
C ARG A 10 9.89 8.18 -18.21
N TYR A 11 9.03 7.21 -18.34
CA TYR A 11 8.02 6.86 -17.34
C TYR A 11 8.27 5.49 -16.71
N LEU A 12 7.91 5.38 -15.43
CA LEU A 12 7.89 4.13 -14.67
C LEU A 12 6.47 3.90 -14.16
N ALA A 13 5.93 2.73 -14.44
CA ALA A 13 4.64 2.25 -13.93
C ALA A 13 4.86 1.22 -12.82
N GLU A 14 3.77 0.72 -12.24
CA GLU A 14 3.72 -0.21 -11.12
C GLU A 14 4.16 0.42 -9.79
N SER A 15 3.23 0.50 -8.82
CA SER A 15 3.49 1.13 -7.51
C SER A 15 4.72 0.54 -6.80
N ASN A 16 4.89 -0.77 -6.83
CA ASN A 16 6.01 -1.44 -6.21
C ASN A 16 7.35 -1.18 -6.91
N ALA A 17 7.35 -1.04 -8.25
CA ALA A 17 8.55 -0.62 -8.99
C ALA A 17 8.91 0.85 -8.69
N ILE A 18 7.91 1.71 -8.55
CA ILE A 18 8.09 3.12 -8.19
C ILE A 18 8.63 3.23 -6.76
N LEU A 19 8.07 2.50 -5.80
CA LEU A 19 8.60 2.44 -4.43
C LEU A 19 10.06 2.00 -4.41
N TRP A 20 10.38 0.94 -5.14
CA TRP A 20 11.76 0.46 -5.25
C TRP A 20 12.70 1.52 -5.83
N TYR A 21 12.30 2.18 -6.90
CA TYR A 21 13.09 3.25 -7.53
C TYR A 21 13.33 4.43 -6.60
N LEU A 22 12.29 4.88 -5.89
CA LEU A 22 12.36 6.05 -5.00
C LEU A 22 13.13 5.76 -3.70
N ALA A 23 13.16 4.50 -3.24
CA ALA A 23 13.84 4.12 -2.01
C ALA A 23 15.37 4.11 -2.12
N VAL A 24 15.92 4.00 -3.32
CA VAL A 24 17.38 3.94 -3.53
C VAL A 24 18.08 5.14 -2.87
N GLY A 25 19.04 4.86 -1.99
CA GLY A 25 19.78 5.88 -1.25
C GLY A 25 19.03 6.47 -0.04
N THR A 26 17.90 5.93 0.34
CA THR A 26 17.16 6.31 1.55
C THR A 26 17.21 5.21 2.61
N ALA A 27 16.84 5.53 3.85
CA ALA A 27 16.71 4.56 4.95
C ALA A 27 15.56 3.52 4.73
N LEU A 28 14.68 3.73 3.74
CA LEU A 28 13.59 2.82 3.41
C LEU A 28 14.04 1.68 2.48
N ALA A 29 15.24 1.81 1.85
CA ALA A 29 15.80 0.75 1.03
C ALA A 29 16.40 -0.34 1.91
N PRO A 30 16.06 -1.62 1.72
CA PRO A 30 16.71 -2.72 2.43
C PRO A 30 18.19 -2.82 2.02
N GLU A 31 19.08 -2.96 3.02
CA GLU A 31 20.53 -2.84 2.79
C GLU A 31 21.18 -4.18 2.38
N THR A 32 20.90 -5.25 3.15
CA THR A 32 21.54 -6.53 2.88
C THR A 32 20.90 -7.28 1.73
N ARG A 33 21.61 -8.26 1.18
CA ARG A 33 21.06 -9.12 0.13
C ARG A 33 19.80 -9.87 0.61
N MET A 34 19.79 -10.30 1.88
CA MET A 34 18.66 -11.04 2.45
C MET A 34 17.48 -10.12 2.66
N ASP A 35 17.69 -8.96 3.29
CA ASP A 35 16.61 -7.98 3.52
C ASP A 35 15.94 -7.53 2.19
N ARG A 36 16.75 -7.40 1.12
CA ARG A 36 16.24 -7.11 -0.23
C ARG A 36 15.36 -8.22 -0.78
N ALA A 37 15.74 -9.47 -0.56
CA ALA A 37 14.95 -10.62 -1.00
C ALA A 37 13.64 -10.72 -0.20
N GLU A 38 13.69 -10.50 1.11
CA GLU A 38 12.53 -10.47 1.98
C GLU A 38 11.56 -9.32 1.61
N ALA A 39 12.11 -8.12 1.36
CA ALA A 39 11.28 -6.99 0.92
C ALA A 39 10.57 -7.29 -0.40
N LEU A 40 11.26 -7.84 -1.39
CA LEU A 40 10.65 -8.25 -2.65
C LEU A 40 9.60 -9.35 -2.44
N GLN A 41 9.87 -10.35 -1.59
CA GLN A 41 8.91 -11.39 -1.25
C GLN A 41 7.60 -10.80 -0.74
N TRP A 42 7.67 -9.83 0.20
CA TRP A 42 6.48 -9.19 0.76
C TRP A 42 5.79 -8.23 -0.24
N MET A 43 6.55 -7.56 -1.10
CA MET A 43 5.97 -6.73 -2.17
C MET A 43 5.24 -7.59 -3.22
N PHE A 44 5.78 -8.78 -3.56
CA PHE A 44 5.05 -9.74 -4.40
C PHE A 44 3.84 -10.34 -3.68
N PHE A 45 3.96 -10.61 -2.39
CA PHE A 45 2.81 -11.07 -1.59
C PHE A 45 1.68 -10.02 -1.60
N GLU A 46 2.01 -8.74 -1.45
CA GLU A 46 1.04 -7.66 -1.55
C GLU A 46 0.29 -7.70 -2.88
N GLN A 47 1.02 -7.74 -4.01
CA GLN A 47 0.43 -7.73 -5.34
C GLN A 47 -0.41 -8.96 -5.67
N HIS A 48 -0.16 -10.08 -5.05
CA HIS A 48 -0.84 -11.33 -5.37
C HIS A 48 -1.88 -11.75 -4.33
N ALA A 49 -1.77 -11.26 -3.10
CA ALA A 49 -2.67 -11.67 -2.01
C ALA A 49 -3.51 -10.53 -1.43
N LEU A 50 -2.97 -9.30 -1.31
CA LEU A 50 -3.72 -8.18 -0.75
C LEU A 50 -4.47 -7.39 -1.83
N GLU A 51 -3.76 -6.92 -2.84
CA GLU A 51 -4.34 -6.09 -3.90
C GLU A 51 -5.55 -6.76 -4.56
N PRO A 52 -5.50 -8.00 -5.09
CA PRO A 52 -6.63 -8.59 -5.79
C PRO A 52 -7.82 -8.93 -4.88
N ASN A 53 -7.64 -8.95 -3.57
CA ASN A 53 -8.68 -9.28 -2.61
C ASN A 53 -9.13 -8.04 -1.82
N ILE A 54 -8.27 -7.50 -0.95
CA ILE A 54 -8.62 -6.31 -0.13
C ILE A 54 -8.72 -5.07 -1.00
N GLY A 55 -7.80 -4.87 -1.96
CA GLY A 55 -7.85 -3.75 -2.90
C GLY A 55 -9.09 -3.78 -3.77
N SER A 56 -9.46 -4.95 -4.32
CA SER A 56 -10.70 -5.13 -5.09
C SER A 56 -11.94 -4.89 -4.23
N ALA A 57 -11.99 -5.44 -3.02
CA ALA A 57 -13.09 -5.22 -2.09
C ALA A 57 -13.22 -3.72 -1.76
N TYR A 58 -12.11 -3.05 -1.43
CA TYR A 58 -12.11 -1.62 -1.14
C TYR A 58 -12.62 -0.80 -2.33
N PHE A 59 -12.14 -1.08 -3.55
CA PHE A 59 -12.61 -0.39 -4.75
C PHE A 59 -14.12 -0.52 -4.95
N TRP A 60 -14.62 -1.75 -4.93
CA TRP A 60 -16.03 -1.99 -5.23
C TRP A 60 -16.97 -1.62 -4.07
N LEU A 61 -16.60 -1.87 -2.82
CA LEU A 61 -17.49 -1.64 -1.67
C LEU A 61 -17.44 -0.20 -1.18
N SER A 62 -16.32 0.50 -1.35
CA SER A 62 -16.14 1.86 -0.79
C SER A 62 -16.14 2.96 -1.83
N LEU A 63 -15.69 2.71 -3.07
CA LEU A 63 -15.52 3.75 -4.08
C LEU A 63 -16.57 3.70 -5.18
N VAL A 64 -17.08 2.50 -5.55
CA VAL A 64 -18.07 2.35 -6.62
C VAL A 64 -19.48 2.38 -6.06
N LYS A 65 -20.30 3.34 -6.50
CA LYS A 65 -21.72 3.41 -6.11
C LYS A 65 -22.47 2.16 -6.58
N GLY A 66 -23.08 1.42 -5.65
CA GLY A 66 -23.76 0.14 -5.93
C GLY A 66 -22.82 -1.02 -6.23
N GLY A 67 -21.51 -0.87 -5.99
CA GLY A 67 -20.52 -1.90 -6.29
C GLY A 67 -20.75 -3.23 -5.59
N ARG A 68 -21.31 -3.22 -4.37
CA ARG A 68 -21.70 -4.44 -3.65
C ARG A 68 -22.68 -5.30 -4.46
N ASP A 69 -23.71 -4.69 -5.04
CA ASP A 69 -24.73 -5.41 -5.81
C ASP A 69 -24.17 -5.89 -7.17
N LEU A 70 -23.23 -5.14 -7.73
CA LEU A 70 -22.58 -5.50 -8.99
C LEU A 70 -21.59 -6.66 -8.84
N GLN A 71 -21.03 -6.87 -7.65
CA GLN A 71 -19.93 -7.83 -7.38
C GLN A 71 -20.31 -8.92 -6.37
N THR A 72 -21.59 -9.20 -6.19
CA THR A 72 -22.05 -10.24 -5.23
C THR A 72 -21.39 -11.59 -5.44
N HIS A 73 -21.07 -11.95 -6.68
CA HIS A 73 -20.43 -13.21 -7.05
C HIS A 73 -18.95 -13.31 -6.64
N ALA A 74 -18.28 -12.20 -6.36
CA ALA A 74 -16.86 -12.17 -6.03
C ALA A 74 -16.59 -11.86 -4.55
N LEU A 75 -17.60 -11.37 -3.82
CA LEU A 75 -17.42 -10.91 -2.43
C LEU A 75 -16.90 -12.01 -1.50
N GLU A 76 -17.47 -13.21 -1.58
CA GLU A 76 -17.08 -14.33 -0.71
C GLU A 76 -15.61 -14.71 -0.93
N ASP A 77 -15.17 -14.82 -2.19
CA ASP A 77 -13.78 -15.11 -2.57
C ASP A 77 -12.82 -14.03 -2.07
N TRP A 78 -13.18 -12.75 -2.22
CA TRP A 78 -12.35 -11.65 -1.74
C TRP A 78 -12.20 -11.65 -0.22
N MET A 79 -13.30 -11.88 0.49
CA MET A 79 -13.29 -11.96 1.96
C MET A 79 -12.45 -13.14 2.44
N GLU A 80 -12.67 -14.34 1.92
CA GLU A 80 -11.92 -15.53 2.30
C GLU A 80 -10.42 -15.34 2.10
N ARG A 81 -10.02 -14.94 0.88
CA ARG A 81 -8.60 -14.77 0.53
C ARG A 81 -7.96 -13.57 1.21
N GLY A 82 -8.70 -12.48 1.40
CA GLY A 82 -8.23 -11.33 2.14
C GLY A 82 -7.97 -11.64 3.61
N TYR A 83 -8.87 -12.38 4.28
CA TYR A 83 -8.65 -12.87 5.65
C TYR A 83 -7.46 -13.83 5.72
N ALA A 84 -7.29 -14.72 4.73
CA ALA A 84 -6.12 -15.60 4.67
C ALA A 84 -4.82 -14.79 4.55
N ALA A 85 -4.80 -13.74 3.74
CA ALA A 85 -3.66 -12.84 3.61
C ALA A 85 -3.37 -12.09 4.93
N LEU A 86 -4.39 -11.54 5.60
CA LEU A 86 -4.25 -10.90 6.91
C LEU A 86 -3.71 -11.88 7.96
N GLN A 87 -4.12 -13.15 7.91
CA GLN A 87 -3.62 -14.18 8.83
C GLN A 87 -2.13 -14.48 8.61
N VAL A 88 -1.64 -14.46 7.38
CA VAL A 88 -0.19 -14.60 7.08
C VAL A 88 0.58 -13.43 7.67
N MET A 89 0.09 -12.19 7.48
CA MET A 89 0.68 -10.99 8.06
C MET A 89 0.68 -11.04 9.59
N GLU A 90 -0.45 -11.38 10.21
CA GLU A 90 -0.59 -11.52 11.66
C GLU A 90 0.44 -12.50 12.24
N ASN A 91 0.63 -13.65 11.59
CA ASN A 91 1.57 -14.67 12.05
C ASN A 91 3.02 -14.18 11.97
N HIS A 92 3.40 -13.47 10.90
CA HIS A 92 4.73 -12.88 10.78
C HIS A 92 4.99 -11.84 11.88
N LEU A 93 4.02 -10.94 12.11
CA LEU A 93 4.12 -9.85 13.06
C LEU A 93 4.09 -10.27 14.53
N LYS A 94 3.84 -11.55 14.85
CA LYS A 94 4.00 -12.09 16.22
C LYS A 94 5.45 -12.06 16.69
N THR A 95 6.39 -12.12 15.77
CA THR A 95 7.83 -12.20 16.07
C THR A 95 8.67 -11.11 15.41
N HIS A 96 8.05 -10.29 14.57
CA HIS A 96 8.71 -9.21 13.83
C HIS A 96 7.94 -7.90 13.99
N ASP A 97 8.67 -6.81 14.09
CA ASP A 97 8.08 -5.48 14.14
C ASP A 97 7.74 -4.92 12.75
N PHE A 98 8.47 -5.36 11.72
CA PHE A 98 8.34 -4.96 10.31
C PHE A 98 8.47 -6.18 9.41
N PHE A 99 8.08 -6.05 8.13
CA PHE A 99 8.01 -7.17 7.20
C PHE A 99 9.37 -7.57 6.61
N ALA A 100 10.30 -6.63 6.47
CA ALA A 100 11.65 -6.93 6.06
C ALA A 100 12.64 -6.12 6.90
N ALA A 101 13.83 -6.67 7.14
CA ALA A 101 14.81 -6.08 8.04
C ALA A 101 14.27 -5.89 9.48
N LYS A 102 14.93 -5.04 10.28
CA LYS A 102 14.50 -4.68 11.65
C LYS A 102 13.95 -3.25 11.74
N GLN A 103 13.57 -2.68 10.63
CA GLN A 103 13.11 -1.29 10.51
C GLN A 103 12.08 -1.17 9.39
N LEU A 104 11.37 -0.06 9.37
CA LEU A 104 10.46 0.28 8.28
C LEU A 104 11.19 0.25 6.92
N THR A 105 10.62 -0.47 5.96
CA THR A 105 11.11 -0.54 4.58
C THR A 105 9.98 -0.28 3.59
N ILE A 106 10.32 -0.27 2.30
CA ILE A 106 9.31 -0.19 1.23
C ILE A 106 8.34 -1.37 1.22
N ALA A 107 8.70 -2.52 1.80
CA ALA A 107 7.78 -3.65 1.96
C ALA A 107 6.61 -3.28 2.88
N ASP A 108 6.90 -2.60 3.99
CA ASP A 108 5.88 -2.11 4.91
C ASP A 108 4.98 -1.06 4.24
N ILE A 109 5.55 -0.16 3.45
CA ILE A 109 4.79 0.86 2.71
C ILE A 109 3.84 0.21 1.69
N ALA A 110 4.33 -0.80 0.94
CA ALA A 110 3.51 -1.53 -0.01
C ALA A 110 2.32 -2.23 0.67
N LEU A 111 2.60 -3.00 1.73
CA LEU A 111 1.57 -3.73 2.48
C LEU A 111 0.59 -2.79 3.19
N TYR A 112 1.07 -1.64 3.69
CA TYR A 112 0.22 -0.63 4.33
C TYR A 112 -0.87 -0.11 3.38
N GLY A 113 -0.56 0.03 2.09
CA GLY A 113 -1.42 0.64 1.08
C GLY A 113 -2.85 0.11 1.08
N TYR A 114 -3.08 -1.19 1.17
CA TYR A 114 -4.42 -1.79 1.23
C TYR A 114 -4.83 -2.21 2.64
N THR A 115 -3.88 -2.57 3.49
CA THR A 115 -4.21 -3.06 4.83
C THR A 115 -4.88 -1.99 5.69
N HIS A 116 -4.44 -0.72 5.59
CA HIS A 116 -4.98 0.37 6.42
C HIS A 116 -6.41 0.79 6.06
N VAL A 117 -6.94 0.38 4.91
CA VAL A 117 -8.32 0.64 4.47
C VAL A 117 -9.21 -0.61 4.53
N ALA A 118 -8.69 -1.73 5.01
CA ALA A 118 -9.42 -2.99 5.02
C ALA A 118 -10.72 -2.92 5.85
N ASP A 119 -10.73 -2.17 6.94
CA ASP A 119 -11.93 -1.91 7.75
C ASP A 119 -13.02 -1.12 7.02
N ARG A 120 -12.65 -0.37 5.97
CA ARG A 120 -13.59 0.37 5.11
C ARG A 120 -14.31 -0.53 4.09
N CYS A 121 -13.90 -1.79 3.98
CA CYS A 121 -14.47 -2.77 3.04
C CYS A 121 -14.77 -4.12 3.70
N ASP A 122 -15.35 -4.07 4.88
CA ASP A 122 -15.92 -5.17 5.66
C ASP A 122 -14.90 -6.15 6.28
N PHE A 123 -13.60 -5.87 6.28
CA PHE A 123 -12.64 -6.69 7.02
C PHE A 123 -12.57 -6.28 8.49
N GLU A 124 -12.74 -7.22 9.39
CA GLU A 124 -12.66 -7.00 10.84
C GLU A 124 -11.21 -7.09 11.32
N LEU A 125 -10.47 -5.97 11.26
CA LEU A 125 -9.07 -5.91 11.70
C LEU A 125 -8.87 -6.19 13.20
N GLY A 126 -9.92 -6.09 14.02
CA GLY A 126 -9.87 -6.45 15.44
C GLY A 126 -9.47 -7.89 15.73
N ALA A 127 -9.66 -8.81 14.77
CA ALA A 127 -9.19 -10.18 14.84
C ALA A 127 -7.67 -10.35 14.64
N PHE A 128 -6.98 -9.27 14.21
CA PHE A 128 -5.55 -9.25 13.85
C PHE A 128 -4.77 -8.21 14.67
N PRO A 129 -4.58 -8.44 15.98
CA PRO A 129 -4.00 -7.43 16.89
C PRO A 129 -2.56 -7.05 16.55
N GLN A 130 -1.75 -7.93 15.96
CA GLN A 130 -0.38 -7.58 15.56
C GLN A 130 -0.37 -6.73 14.30
N VAL A 131 -1.28 -6.99 13.34
CA VAL A 131 -1.51 -6.11 12.18
C VAL A 131 -1.91 -4.71 12.67
N GLY A 132 -2.86 -4.60 13.62
CA GLY A 132 -3.25 -3.31 14.21
C GLY A 132 -2.09 -2.55 14.86
N LYS A 133 -1.23 -3.26 15.63
CA LYS A 133 -0.03 -2.66 16.22
C LYS A 133 0.98 -2.20 15.16
N TRP A 134 1.14 -2.99 14.09
CA TRP A 134 2.03 -2.63 12.99
C TRP A 134 1.50 -1.41 12.22
N LEU A 135 0.21 -1.32 11.90
CA LEU A 135 -0.39 -0.13 11.29
C LEU A 135 -0.08 1.12 12.13
N SER A 136 -0.35 1.05 13.45
CA SER A 136 -0.04 2.17 14.35
C SER A 136 1.45 2.52 14.38
N ARG A 137 2.34 1.53 14.26
CA ARG A 137 3.80 1.74 14.23
C ARG A 137 4.22 2.46 12.94
N VAL A 138 3.64 2.09 11.80
CA VAL A 138 3.87 2.78 10.51
C VAL A 138 3.39 4.22 10.60
N GLU A 139 2.20 4.47 11.13
CA GLU A 139 1.60 5.81 11.28
C GLU A 139 2.37 6.73 12.23
N GLN A 140 3.08 6.17 13.20
CA GLN A 140 3.93 6.92 14.12
C GLN A 140 5.32 7.24 13.57
N THR A 141 5.65 6.79 12.36
CA THR A 141 6.95 7.10 11.77
C THR A 141 7.07 8.60 11.45
N PRO A 142 8.26 9.19 11.64
CA PRO A 142 8.46 10.59 11.27
C PRO A 142 8.14 10.85 9.80
N ARG A 143 7.40 11.92 9.52
CA ARG A 143 6.96 12.32 8.17
C ARG A 143 5.91 11.39 7.56
N PHE A 144 5.23 10.58 8.34
CA PHE A 144 4.06 9.87 7.85
C PHE A 144 3.01 10.86 7.35
N ILE A 145 2.42 10.55 6.21
CA ILE A 145 1.38 11.37 5.57
C ILE A 145 0.15 10.49 5.40
N THR A 146 -1.00 10.94 5.88
CA THR A 146 -2.27 10.22 5.72
C THR A 146 -2.74 10.24 4.27
N MET A 147 -3.59 9.28 3.88
CA MET A 147 -4.18 9.24 2.54
C MET A 147 -5.02 10.49 2.22
N ASP A 148 -5.62 11.10 3.22
CA ASP A 148 -6.48 12.28 3.05
C ASP A 148 -5.69 13.60 2.97
N TRP A 149 -4.35 13.54 3.12
CA TRP A 149 -3.51 14.73 2.99
C TRP A 149 -3.42 15.19 1.54
N THR A 150 -3.64 16.48 1.32
CA THR A 150 -3.44 17.12 0.02
C THR A 150 -2.40 18.23 0.15
N PRO A 151 -1.45 18.36 -0.82
CA PRO A 151 -0.51 19.46 -0.80
C PRO A 151 -1.23 20.80 -0.93
N GLU A 152 -0.82 21.81 -0.17
CA GLU A 152 -1.28 23.18 -0.37
C GLU A 152 -0.87 23.63 -1.80
N CYS A 153 -1.86 23.96 -2.62
CA CYS A 153 -1.62 24.48 -3.96
C CYS A 153 -0.85 25.81 -3.85
N ARG A 154 0.42 25.83 -4.23
CA ARG A 154 1.16 27.07 -4.32
C ARG A 154 0.54 27.84 -5.48
N SER A 155 -0.05 29.00 -5.20
CA SER A 155 -0.73 29.90 -6.16
C SER A 155 0.17 30.47 -7.27
N SER A 156 1.41 30.02 -7.39
CA SER A 156 2.39 30.44 -8.41
C SER A 156 2.43 29.57 -9.67
N ASP A 157 1.80 28.38 -9.68
CA ASP A 157 1.94 27.47 -10.82
C ASP A 157 0.82 27.56 -11.88
N THR A 158 -0.18 28.43 -11.66
CA THR A 158 -1.28 28.64 -12.63
C THR A 158 -0.99 29.70 -13.70
N ALA A 159 0.16 30.37 -13.66
CA ALA A 159 0.48 31.42 -14.63
C ALA A 159 1.12 30.93 -15.97
N GLY A 160 1.39 29.64 -16.11
CA GLY A 160 2.15 29.09 -17.25
C GLY A 160 1.33 28.32 -18.32
N ILE A 161 0.02 28.07 -18.11
CA ILE A 161 -0.75 27.19 -19.03
C ILE A 161 -1.72 27.95 -19.95
N ALA A 162 -1.80 29.29 -19.87
CA ALA A 162 -2.77 30.08 -20.62
C ALA A 162 -2.20 30.84 -21.85
N ALA A 163 -1.09 30.42 -22.41
CA ALA A 163 -0.49 31.08 -23.59
C ALA A 163 0.06 30.07 -24.63
N GLU A 164 -0.80 29.20 -25.15
CA GLU A 164 -0.62 28.55 -26.46
C GLU A 164 -1.92 27.80 -26.79
N ALA A 165 -2.89 28.50 -27.36
CA ALA A 165 -4.01 27.94 -28.10
C ALA A 165 -4.18 28.70 -29.39
#